data_d248657a9c40d7c6263327c25e48d225
#
_entry.id   d248657a9c40d7c6263327c25e48d225
#
_cell.length_a   1.000
_cell.length_b   1.000
_cell.length_c   1.000
_cell.angle_alpha   90.00
_cell.angle_beta   90.00
_cell.angle_gamma   90.00
#
_symmetry.space_group_name_H-M   'P 1'
#
loop_
_entity.id
_entity.type
_entity.pdbx_description
1 polymer ?
#
loop_
_entity_poly.entity_id
_entity_poly.type
_entity_poly.pdbx_seq_one_letter_code
_entity_poly.pdbx_strand_id
1 'polypeptide(L)'
;MSKIDITCSDYIQQPYVIASLFQSALLDENDVIMESDVVLQDTREPKIMNNGEKHQERRRDIHARITLYDSDHSFSCHFCLELMSYNDTAMITRVMDYDITTMQVQIRNIRSDMERTGKGKDVKTCNYLTQLPHVLQLEPCFTCVLNLSKQKWEGYSSSEELYDPSFAKRNLHPATTGVLKVIDPHTMSEKQLDQLLPELKLLFLAI
;
A
#
# COMPACT_ATOMS: atom_id res chain seq x y z
N MET A 1 15.95 -13.59 8.45
CA MET A 1 14.96 -13.01 9.37
C MET A 1 15.37 -13.37 10.80
N SER A 2 15.56 -12.39 11.67
CA SER A 2 15.85 -12.64 13.07
C SER A 2 14.59 -13.10 13.83
N LYS A 3 14.73 -13.68 15.04
CA LYS A 3 13.54 -14.00 15.86
C LYS A 3 12.71 -12.76 16.22
N ILE A 4 13.36 -11.61 16.32
CA ILE A 4 12.71 -10.32 16.60
C ILE A 4 11.83 -9.90 15.41
N ASP A 5 12.30 -10.09 14.16
CA ASP A 5 11.54 -9.74 12.96
C ASP A 5 10.23 -10.55 12.86
N ILE A 6 10.25 -11.82 13.23
CA ILE A 6 9.05 -12.68 13.19
C ILE A 6 8.03 -12.24 14.24
N THR A 7 8.46 -11.98 15.47
CA THR A 7 7.57 -11.59 16.57
C THR A 7 6.94 -10.20 16.30
N CYS A 8 7.71 -9.27 15.77
CA CYS A 8 7.18 -7.95 15.36
C CYS A 8 6.18 -8.09 14.22
N SER A 9 6.47 -8.91 13.22
CA SER A 9 5.57 -9.14 12.09
C SER A 9 4.24 -9.71 12.54
N ASP A 10 4.24 -10.72 13.41
CA ASP A 10 3.02 -11.37 13.94
C ASP A 10 2.15 -10.38 14.74
N TYR A 11 2.79 -9.49 15.53
CA TYR A 11 2.07 -8.45 16.27
C TYR A 11 1.48 -7.39 15.32
N ILE A 12 2.27 -6.90 14.36
CA ILE A 12 1.83 -5.85 13.44
C ILE A 12 0.71 -6.33 12.51
N GLN A 13 0.60 -7.64 12.25
CA GLN A 13 -0.49 -8.23 11.46
C GLN A 13 -1.85 -8.24 12.18
N GLN A 14 -1.92 -7.89 13.46
CA GLN A 14 -3.21 -7.82 14.14
C GLN A 14 -4.07 -6.69 13.57
N PRO A 15 -5.37 -6.91 13.25
CA PRO A 15 -6.22 -5.91 12.63
C PRO A 15 -6.29 -4.58 13.39
N TYR A 16 -6.33 -4.61 14.73
CA TYR A 16 -6.34 -3.41 15.55
C TYR A 16 -5.03 -2.62 15.49
N VAL A 17 -3.89 -3.30 15.29
CA VAL A 17 -2.57 -2.64 15.10
C VAL A 17 -2.51 -1.98 13.73
N ILE A 18 -2.99 -2.68 12.69
CA ILE A 18 -3.08 -2.15 11.33
C ILE A 18 -3.99 -0.91 11.30
N ALA A 19 -5.15 -0.95 11.97
CA ALA A 19 -6.05 0.19 12.09
C ALA A 19 -5.34 1.40 12.70
N SER A 20 -4.62 1.20 13.81
CA SER A 20 -3.86 2.25 14.49
C SER A 20 -2.75 2.83 13.60
N LEU A 21 -2.00 1.99 12.89
CA LEU A 21 -0.95 2.43 11.96
C LEU A 21 -1.53 3.22 10.79
N PHE A 22 -2.60 2.71 10.18
CA PHE A 22 -3.26 3.39 9.07
C PHE A 22 -3.79 4.76 9.49
N GLN A 23 -4.48 4.83 10.63
CA GLN A 23 -5.01 6.07 11.17
C GLN A 23 -3.91 7.09 11.43
N SER A 24 -2.81 6.69 12.07
CA SER A 24 -1.71 7.61 12.40
C SER A 24 -0.91 8.07 11.18
N ALA A 25 -0.85 7.25 10.13
CA ALA A 25 -0.02 7.53 8.96
C ALA A 25 -0.75 8.30 7.85
N LEU A 26 -2.07 8.06 7.68
CA LEU A 26 -2.79 8.46 6.47
C LEU A 26 -4.05 9.26 6.72
N LEU A 27 -4.61 9.23 7.93
CA LEU A 27 -5.87 9.89 8.22
C LEU A 27 -5.70 11.14 9.07
N ASP A 28 -6.71 11.99 9.02
CA ASP A 28 -6.84 13.13 9.90
C ASP A 28 -7.38 12.71 11.28
N GLU A 29 -7.26 13.59 12.27
CA GLU A 29 -7.56 13.29 13.68
C GLU A 29 -9.03 12.92 13.95
N ASN A 30 -9.95 13.25 13.04
CA ASN A 30 -11.38 13.00 13.19
C ASN A 30 -11.84 11.65 12.61
N ASP A 31 -11.00 10.99 11.85
CA ASP A 31 -11.32 9.70 11.24
C ASP A 31 -10.98 8.58 12.22
N VAL A 32 -11.91 7.67 12.44
CA VAL A 32 -11.73 6.53 13.33
C VAL A 32 -11.92 5.24 12.54
N ILE A 33 -10.95 4.35 12.63
CA ILE A 33 -11.03 3.00 12.06
C ILE A 33 -11.12 1.99 13.20
N MET A 34 -12.09 1.11 13.07
CA MET A 34 -12.25 -0.01 14.00
C MET A 34 -11.56 -1.25 13.48
N GLU A 35 -11.22 -2.17 14.36
CA GLU A 35 -10.69 -3.48 14.00
C GLU A 35 -11.56 -4.23 12.99
N SER A 36 -12.89 -4.12 13.12
CA SER A 36 -13.88 -4.72 12.22
C SER A 36 -13.81 -4.23 10.77
N ASP A 37 -13.21 -3.05 10.55
CA ASP A 37 -13.10 -2.43 9.23
C ASP A 37 -11.87 -2.92 8.46
N VAL A 38 -11.00 -3.69 9.12
CA VAL A 38 -9.74 -4.20 8.60
C VAL A 38 -9.87 -5.67 8.25
N VAL A 39 -9.69 -6.02 6.99
CA VAL A 39 -9.72 -7.39 6.49
C VAL A 39 -8.36 -7.74 5.88
N LEU A 40 -7.65 -8.66 6.54
CA LEU A 40 -6.37 -9.15 6.01
C LEU A 40 -6.56 -9.82 4.66
N GLN A 41 -5.65 -9.57 3.75
CA GLN A 41 -5.59 -10.13 2.42
C GLN A 41 -4.39 -11.06 2.26
N ASP A 42 -4.41 -11.93 1.25
CA ASP A 42 -3.22 -12.72 0.89
C ASP A 42 -2.09 -11.77 0.44
N THR A 43 -0.93 -11.91 1.05
CA THR A 43 0.26 -11.10 0.75
C THR A 43 0.97 -11.57 -0.52
N ARG A 44 0.57 -12.75 -1.07
CA ARG A 44 1.15 -13.32 -2.28
C ARG A 44 0.51 -12.71 -3.51
N GLU A 45 1.28 -12.00 -4.27
CA GLU A 45 0.83 -11.42 -5.54
C GLU A 45 1.36 -12.26 -6.71
N PRO A 46 0.47 -12.84 -7.53
CA PRO A 46 0.90 -13.56 -8.72
C PRO A 46 1.48 -12.57 -9.74
N LYS A 47 2.77 -12.63 -9.97
CA LYS A 47 3.38 -11.87 -11.07
C LYS A 47 2.98 -12.51 -12.39
N ILE A 48 2.22 -11.78 -13.21
CA ILE A 48 1.91 -12.22 -14.56
C ILE A 48 3.12 -11.96 -15.43
N MET A 49 3.87 -13.01 -15.74
CA MET A 49 4.88 -12.97 -16.80
C MET A 49 4.29 -13.55 -18.08
N ASN A 50 4.29 -12.77 -19.15
CA ASN A 50 4.13 -13.28 -20.49
C ASN A 50 5.39 -14.10 -20.82
N ASN A 51 5.21 -15.33 -21.32
CA ASN A 51 6.22 -16.24 -21.86
C ASN A 51 7.00 -17.12 -20.87
N GLY A 52 6.33 -18.04 -20.18
CA GLY A 52 6.96 -19.29 -19.73
C GLY A 52 8.11 -19.20 -18.69
N GLU A 53 8.44 -18.01 -18.21
CA GLU A 53 9.46 -17.82 -17.18
C GLU A 53 8.87 -18.12 -15.79
N LYS A 54 9.73 -18.65 -14.90
CA LYS A 54 9.34 -19.02 -13.53
C LYS A 54 8.67 -17.84 -12.84
N HIS A 55 7.46 -18.07 -12.32
CA HIS A 55 6.73 -17.13 -11.48
C HIS A 55 7.59 -16.76 -10.28
N GLN A 56 8.13 -15.57 -10.28
CA GLN A 56 8.73 -15.01 -9.08
C GLN A 56 7.58 -14.45 -8.24
N GLU A 57 7.15 -15.25 -7.26
CA GLU A 57 6.14 -14.83 -6.30
C GLU A 57 6.71 -13.66 -5.49
N ARG A 58 6.07 -12.51 -5.58
CA ARG A 58 6.39 -11.38 -4.72
C ARG A 58 5.47 -11.43 -3.51
N ARG A 59 6.04 -11.21 -2.36
CA ARG A 59 5.30 -11.11 -1.11
C ARG A 59 5.47 -9.72 -0.53
N ARG A 60 4.34 -9.15 -0.14
CA ARG A 60 4.31 -8.03 0.80
C ARG A 60 4.41 -8.60 2.22
N ASP A 61 4.90 -7.79 3.15
CA ASP A 61 4.90 -8.23 4.54
C ASP A 61 3.48 -8.23 5.11
N ILE A 62 2.70 -7.18 4.82
CA ILE A 62 1.30 -7.06 5.25
C ILE A 62 0.46 -6.47 4.12
N HIS A 63 -0.75 -7.02 3.93
CA HIS A 63 -1.77 -6.51 3.04
C HIS A 63 -3.12 -6.58 3.72
N ALA A 64 -3.80 -5.45 3.84
CA ALA A 64 -5.14 -5.34 4.39
C ALA A 64 -6.05 -4.52 3.46
N ARG A 65 -7.32 -4.89 3.41
CA ARG A 65 -8.38 -4.07 2.84
C ARG A 65 -9.09 -3.37 3.99
N ILE A 66 -9.16 -2.05 3.93
CA ILE A 66 -9.76 -1.21 4.96
C ILE A 66 -10.99 -0.55 4.38
N THR A 67 -12.09 -0.57 5.14
CA THR A 67 -13.32 0.15 4.80
C THR A 67 -13.40 1.44 5.61
N LEU A 68 -13.57 2.55 4.91
CA LEU A 68 -13.73 3.88 5.47
C LEU A 68 -15.17 4.32 5.31
N TYR A 69 -15.69 5.03 6.29
CA TYR A 69 -17.06 5.52 6.30
C TYR A 69 -17.07 7.05 6.32
N ASP A 70 -17.83 7.60 5.42
CA ASP A 70 -18.26 8.99 5.46
C ASP A 70 -19.77 9.04 5.77
N SER A 71 -20.33 10.20 6.05
CA SER A 71 -21.72 10.38 6.49
C SER A 71 -22.76 9.59 5.67
N ASP A 72 -22.56 9.48 4.36
CA ASP A 72 -23.52 8.88 3.43
C ASP A 72 -22.95 7.72 2.59
N HIS A 73 -21.64 7.45 2.66
CA HIS A 73 -20.97 6.49 1.80
C HIS A 73 -19.92 5.70 2.55
N SER A 74 -19.65 4.49 2.07
CA SER A 74 -18.46 3.73 2.45
C SER A 74 -17.59 3.51 1.21
N PHE A 75 -16.30 3.59 1.39
CA PHE A 75 -15.34 3.25 0.35
C PHE A 75 -14.23 2.39 0.95
N SER A 76 -13.60 1.61 0.12
CA SER A 76 -12.53 0.73 0.57
C SER A 76 -11.21 1.09 -0.09
N CYS A 77 -10.13 0.80 0.60
CA CYS A 77 -8.78 0.94 0.09
C CYS A 77 -7.93 -0.26 0.49
N HIS A 78 -6.82 -0.45 -0.21
CA HIS A 78 -5.79 -1.40 0.17
C HIS A 78 -4.71 -0.68 0.96
N PHE A 79 -4.42 -1.17 2.15
CA PHE A 79 -3.31 -0.74 2.96
C PHE A 79 -2.25 -1.83 3.05
N CYS A 80 -1.04 -1.50 2.67
CA CYS A 80 0.06 -2.42 2.64
C CYS A 80 1.22 -1.87 3.45
N LEU A 81 1.93 -2.76 4.16
CA LEU A 81 3.14 -2.40 4.89
C LEU A 81 4.30 -3.27 4.43
N GLU A 82 5.45 -2.62 4.29
CA GLU A 82 6.76 -3.25 4.15
C GLU A 82 7.55 -2.96 5.44
N LEU A 83 8.00 -4.01 6.10
CA LEU A 83 8.73 -3.91 7.37
C LEU A 83 10.24 -3.87 7.08
N MET A 84 10.88 -2.74 7.32
CA MET A 84 12.27 -2.54 6.95
C MET A 84 13.17 -2.36 8.18
N SER A 85 14.16 -3.22 8.32
CA SER A 85 15.20 -3.14 9.35
C SER A 85 16.49 -2.46 8.86
N TYR A 86 16.50 -1.94 7.64
CA TYR A 86 17.59 -1.20 7.02
C TYR A 86 17.05 -0.23 5.96
N ASN A 87 17.83 0.79 5.62
CA ASN A 87 17.49 1.72 4.55
C ASN A 87 17.70 1.08 3.17
N ASP A 88 16.72 1.23 2.29
CA ASP A 88 16.76 0.79 0.89
C ASP A 88 16.35 1.94 -0.03
N THR A 89 17.31 2.48 -0.78
CA THR A 89 17.08 3.59 -1.71
C THR A 89 16.18 3.20 -2.88
N ALA A 90 16.10 1.91 -3.21
CA ALA A 90 15.23 1.40 -4.28
C ALA A 90 13.82 1.05 -3.78
N MET A 91 13.52 1.23 -2.50
CA MET A 91 12.24 0.84 -1.89
C MET A 91 11.03 1.45 -2.60
N ILE A 92 11.15 2.70 -3.04
CA ILE A 92 10.07 3.37 -3.76
C ILE A 92 9.70 2.65 -5.07
N THR A 93 10.65 2.07 -5.79
CA THR A 93 10.35 1.32 -7.02
C THR A 93 9.62 0.02 -6.73
N ARG A 94 9.93 -0.64 -5.60
CA ARG A 94 9.22 -1.83 -5.13
C ARG A 94 7.78 -1.50 -4.77
N VAL A 95 7.57 -0.42 -4.02
CA VAL A 95 6.23 0.05 -3.63
C VAL A 95 5.39 0.37 -4.87
N MET A 96 5.94 1.11 -5.84
CA MET A 96 5.23 1.41 -7.09
C MET A 96 4.84 0.14 -7.87
N ASP A 97 5.73 -0.85 -7.94
CA ASP A 97 5.44 -2.12 -8.62
C ASP A 97 4.33 -2.91 -7.89
N TYR A 98 4.33 -2.90 -6.56
CA TYR A 98 3.26 -3.51 -5.76
C TYR A 98 1.91 -2.82 -5.99
N ASP A 99 1.86 -1.50 -5.95
CA ASP A 99 0.62 -0.76 -6.13
C ASP A 99 0.04 -0.97 -7.54
N ILE A 100 0.91 -0.94 -8.57
CA ILE A 100 0.52 -1.26 -9.94
C ILE A 100 -0.01 -2.70 -10.04
N THR A 101 0.64 -3.67 -9.39
CA THR A 101 0.20 -5.06 -9.40
C THR A 101 -1.18 -5.21 -8.75
N THR A 102 -1.43 -4.53 -7.62
CA THR A 102 -2.76 -4.52 -6.98
C THR A 102 -3.84 -3.96 -7.90
N MET A 103 -3.56 -2.84 -8.59
CA MET A 103 -4.48 -2.28 -9.58
C MET A 103 -4.75 -3.26 -10.74
N GLN A 104 -3.72 -3.93 -11.23
CA GLN A 104 -3.87 -4.93 -12.31
C GLN A 104 -4.71 -6.13 -11.87
N VAL A 105 -4.60 -6.57 -10.63
CA VAL A 105 -5.44 -7.64 -10.06
C VAL A 105 -6.90 -7.21 -10.03
N GLN A 106 -7.19 -5.99 -9.56
CA GLN A 106 -8.55 -5.45 -9.54
C GLN A 106 -9.13 -5.37 -10.96
N ILE A 107 -8.39 -4.83 -11.92
CA ILE A 107 -8.81 -4.74 -13.33
C ILE A 107 -9.14 -6.12 -13.89
N ARG A 108 -8.32 -7.13 -13.58
CA ARG A 108 -8.56 -8.51 -14.03
C ARG A 108 -9.83 -9.09 -13.43
N ASN A 109 -10.05 -8.88 -12.14
CA ASN A 109 -11.25 -9.35 -11.46
C ASN A 109 -12.51 -8.71 -12.05
N ILE A 110 -12.49 -7.39 -12.28
CA ILE A 110 -13.58 -6.67 -12.95
C ILE A 110 -13.85 -7.27 -14.34
N ARG A 111 -12.80 -7.49 -15.15
CA ARG A 111 -12.95 -8.10 -16.47
C ARG A 111 -13.57 -9.49 -16.40
N SER A 112 -13.07 -10.34 -15.51
CA SER A 112 -13.61 -11.69 -15.30
C SER A 112 -15.09 -11.65 -14.91
N ASP A 113 -15.48 -10.73 -14.04
CA ASP A 113 -16.89 -10.54 -13.66
C ASP A 113 -17.75 -10.03 -14.82
N MET A 114 -17.23 -9.13 -15.63
CA MET A 114 -17.92 -8.65 -16.84
C MET A 114 -18.13 -9.79 -17.86
N GLU A 115 -17.14 -10.65 -18.04
CA GLU A 115 -17.23 -11.83 -18.90
C GLU A 115 -18.26 -12.81 -18.34
N ARG A 116 -18.17 -13.16 -17.07
CA ARG A 116 -19.06 -14.10 -16.39
C ARG A 116 -20.53 -13.67 -16.42
N THR A 117 -20.77 -12.38 -16.28
CA THR A 117 -22.13 -11.79 -16.30
C THR A 117 -22.64 -11.46 -17.69
N GLY A 118 -21.81 -11.61 -18.74
CA GLY A 118 -22.14 -11.25 -20.12
C GLY A 118 -22.18 -9.75 -20.39
N LYS A 119 -21.94 -8.90 -19.37
CA LYS A 119 -21.98 -7.43 -19.47
C LYS A 119 -20.85 -6.89 -20.34
N GLY A 120 -19.73 -7.58 -20.46
CA GLY A 120 -18.57 -7.18 -21.26
C GLY A 120 -18.86 -7.06 -22.78
N LYS A 121 -19.99 -7.61 -23.25
CA LYS A 121 -20.44 -7.53 -24.65
C LYS A 121 -21.33 -6.32 -24.95
N ASP A 122 -21.78 -5.61 -23.93
CA ASP A 122 -22.64 -4.45 -24.10
C ASP A 122 -21.80 -3.20 -24.35
N VAL A 123 -21.69 -2.83 -25.63
CA VAL A 123 -20.94 -1.65 -26.08
C VAL A 123 -21.48 -0.31 -25.56
N LYS A 124 -22.68 -0.29 -24.97
CA LYS A 124 -23.24 0.93 -24.35
C LYS A 124 -22.64 1.18 -22.97
N THR A 125 -22.19 0.14 -22.30
CA THR A 125 -21.67 0.21 -20.93
C THR A 125 -20.19 -0.14 -20.81
N CYS A 126 -19.60 -0.74 -21.85
CA CYS A 126 -18.24 -1.24 -21.86
C CYS A 126 -17.44 -0.84 -23.09
N ASN A 127 -16.13 -0.68 -22.90
CA ASN A 127 -15.20 -0.53 -24.00
C ASN A 127 -15.05 -1.85 -24.74
N TYR A 128 -15.29 -1.85 -26.04
CA TYR A 128 -15.26 -3.06 -26.88
C TYR A 128 -13.92 -3.83 -26.81
N LEU A 129 -12.80 -3.11 -26.89
CA LEU A 129 -11.48 -3.73 -26.91
C LEU A 129 -11.01 -4.27 -25.54
N THR A 130 -11.29 -3.51 -24.48
CA THR A 130 -10.81 -3.84 -23.14
C THR A 130 -11.77 -4.66 -22.32
N GLN A 131 -13.06 -4.67 -22.74
CA GLN A 131 -14.19 -5.29 -22.01
C GLN A 131 -14.34 -4.74 -20.57
N LEU A 132 -13.87 -3.54 -20.35
CA LEU A 132 -13.98 -2.84 -19.07
C LEU A 132 -15.11 -1.82 -19.12
N PRO A 133 -15.75 -1.51 -17.97
CA PRO A 133 -16.76 -0.47 -17.88
C PRO A 133 -16.24 0.88 -18.41
N HIS A 134 -17.11 1.72 -18.99
CA HIS A 134 -16.74 3.09 -19.37
C HIS A 134 -16.30 3.92 -18.17
N VAL A 135 -16.92 3.68 -17.01
CA VAL A 135 -16.49 4.25 -15.72
C VAL A 135 -15.83 3.15 -14.93
N LEU A 136 -14.51 3.19 -14.87
CA LEU A 136 -13.70 2.26 -14.10
C LEU A 136 -13.35 2.92 -12.76
N GLN A 137 -13.76 2.29 -11.66
CA GLN A 137 -13.38 2.67 -10.31
C GLN A 137 -12.56 1.55 -9.67
N LEU A 138 -11.40 1.89 -9.15
CA LEU A 138 -10.54 0.98 -8.41
C LEU A 138 -10.46 1.44 -6.96
N GLU A 139 -10.25 0.49 -6.06
CA GLU A 139 -9.90 0.80 -4.68
C GLU A 139 -8.44 1.31 -4.65
N PRO A 140 -8.17 2.49 -4.07
CA PRO A 140 -6.81 3.01 -4.01
C PRO A 140 -5.92 2.10 -3.17
N CYS A 141 -4.64 2.05 -3.50
CA CYS A 141 -3.64 1.30 -2.76
C CYS A 141 -2.65 2.26 -2.11
N PHE A 142 -2.42 2.08 -0.82
CA PHE A 142 -1.47 2.84 -0.02
C PHE A 142 -0.44 1.88 0.54
N THR A 143 0.75 1.85 -0.05
CA THR A 143 1.86 1.09 0.51
C THR A 143 2.77 2.00 1.32
N CYS A 144 2.89 1.70 2.61
CA CYS A 144 3.77 2.39 3.53
C CYS A 144 4.98 1.52 3.88
N VAL A 145 6.08 2.15 4.20
CA VAL A 145 7.24 1.50 4.80
C VAL A 145 7.23 1.79 6.30
N LEU A 146 7.32 0.75 7.10
CA LEU A 146 7.55 0.87 8.55
C LEU A 146 9.03 0.65 8.82
N ASN A 147 9.70 1.72 9.24
CA ASN A 147 11.11 1.67 9.60
C ASN A 147 11.28 1.06 10.99
N LEU A 148 11.78 -0.16 11.06
CA LEU A 148 12.13 -0.89 12.29
C LEU A 148 13.64 -0.88 12.57
N SER A 149 14.40 -0.07 11.84
CA SER A 149 15.84 0.08 12.07
C SER A 149 16.11 0.98 13.27
N LYS A 150 17.31 0.88 13.84
CA LYS A 150 17.79 1.79 14.88
C LYS A 150 18.23 3.15 14.34
N GLN A 151 18.02 3.40 13.06
CA GLN A 151 18.43 4.61 12.39
C GLN A 151 17.23 5.24 11.70
N LYS A 152 17.22 6.57 11.64
CA LYS A 152 16.24 7.31 10.86
C LYS A 152 16.26 6.84 9.41
N TRP A 153 15.08 6.85 8.78
CA TRP A 153 14.97 6.56 7.36
C TRP A 153 15.72 7.61 6.51
N GLU A 154 16.59 7.12 5.65
CA GLU A 154 17.40 7.92 4.71
C GLU A 154 17.16 7.53 3.25
N GLY A 155 16.20 6.61 2.99
CA GLY A 155 15.80 6.25 1.63
C GLY A 155 14.98 7.37 0.97
N TYR A 156 14.84 7.28 -0.35
CA TYR A 156 14.05 8.23 -1.12
C TYR A 156 12.57 8.20 -0.70
N SER A 157 11.95 9.38 -0.67
CA SER A 157 10.53 9.55 -0.38
C SER A 157 9.68 9.84 -1.63
N SER A 158 10.32 10.18 -2.74
CA SER A 158 9.68 10.44 -4.02
C SER A 158 10.44 9.74 -5.16
N SER A 159 9.70 9.22 -6.14
CA SER A 159 10.32 8.66 -7.35
C SER A 159 11.07 9.73 -8.18
N GLU A 160 10.78 10.99 -7.99
CA GLU A 160 11.50 12.09 -8.63
C GLU A 160 12.97 12.15 -8.19
N GLU A 161 13.25 11.72 -6.96
CA GLU A 161 14.62 11.67 -6.41
C GLU A 161 15.51 10.60 -7.09
N LEU A 162 14.90 9.66 -7.84
CA LEU A 162 15.63 8.66 -8.63
C LEU A 162 16.22 9.23 -9.93
N TYR A 163 15.76 10.40 -10.36
CA TYR A 163 16.15 10.98 -11.64
C TYR A 163 17.18 12.10 -11.47
N ASP A 164 17.95 12.33 -12.53
CA ASP A 164 18.87 13.46 -12.58
C ASP A 164 18.08 14.78 -12.37
N PRO A 165 18.46 15.63 -11.40
CA PRO A 165 17.76 16.88 -11.11
C PRO A 165 17.65 17.84 -12.30
N SER A 166 18.45 17.67 -13.34
CA SER A 166 18.34 18.46 -14.57
C SER A 166 17.02 18.28 -15.32
N PHE A 167 16.32 17.14 -15.13
CA PHE A 167 15.02 16.90 -15.73
C PHE A 167 13.95 17.89 -15.21
N ALA A 168 13.93 18.13 -13.90
CA ALA A 168 13.00 19.07 -13.28
C ALA A 168 13.15 20.50 -13.85
N LYS A 169 14.40 20.91 -14.19
CA LYS A 169 14.68 22.23 -14.80
C LYS A 169 14.11 22.38 -16.21
N ARG A 170 13.78 21.27 -16.88
CA ARG A 170 13.24 21.26 -18.25
C ARG A 170 11.72 21.12 -18.30
N ASN A 171 11.02 21.16 -17.16
CA ASN A 171 9.57 20.89 -17.04
C ASN A 171 9.17 19.52 -17.65
N LEU A 172 10.09 18.56 -17.60
CA LEU A 172 9.83 17.18 -18.01
C LEU A 172 9.43 16.39 -16.78
N HIS A 173 8.20 15.94 -16.75
CA HIS A 173 7.68 15.10 -15.65
C HIS A 173 7.49 13.67 -16.15
N PRO A 174 8.07 12.67 -15.46
CA PRO A 174 7.78 11.27 -15.76
C PRO A 174 6.29 10.99 -15.65
N ALA A 175 5.77 10.11 -16.52
CA ALA A 175 4.37 9.70 -16.47
C ALA A 175 4.02 8.91 -15.20
N THR A 176 5.03 8.32 -14.56
CA THR A 176 4.91 7.59 -13.29
C THR A 176 5.60 8.38 -12.20
N THR A 177 4.82 8.97 -11.31
CA THR A 177 5.30 9.59 -10.09
C THR A 177 4.75 8.80 -8.90
N GLY A 178 5.61 8.50 -7.93
CA GLY A 178 5.22 7.83 -6.70
C GLY A 178 5.77 8.59 -5.50
N VAL A 179 5.00 8.60 -4.41
CA VAL A 179 5.42 9.13 -3.12
C VAL A 179 5.42 7.96 -2.14
N LEU A 180 6.55 7.76 -1.49
CA LEU A 180 6.69 6.75 -0.46
C LEU A 180 6.30 7.34 0.89
N LYS A 181 5.29 6.78 1.50
CA LYS A 181 4.95 7.09 2.88
C LYS A 181 5.78 6.21 3.80
N VAL A 182 6.58 6.85 4.66
CA VAL A 182 7.40 6.15 5.65
C VAL A 182 6.85 6.44 7.04
N ILE A 183 6.56 5.38 7.77
CA ILE A 183 6.26 5.42 9.21
C ILE A 183 7.60 5.21 9.91
N ASP A 184 8.19 6.30 10.35
CA ASP A 184 9.52 6.28 10.97
C ASP A 184 9.43 6.75 12.43
N PRO A 185 9.57 5.83 13.40
CA PRO A 185 9.53 6.17 14.82
C PRO A 185 10.48 7.31 15.23
N HIS A 186 11.63 7.42 14.55
CA HIS A 186 12.63 8.46 14.86
C HIS A 186 12.21 9.89 14.46
N THR A 187 11.15 10.02 13.64
CA THR A 187 10.67 11.31 13.14
C THR A 187 9.25 11.65 13.59
N MET A 188 8.57 10.71 14.26
CA MET A 188 7.22 10.94 14.77
C MET A 188 7.23 11.97 15.90
N SER A 189 6.28 12.89 15.85
CA SER A 189 6.02 13.81 16.95
C SER A 189 5.41 13.08 18.17
N GLU A 190 5.53 13.66 19.36
CA GLU A 190 4.88 13.13 20.56
C GLU A 190 3.37 12.92 20.34
N LYS A 191 2.71 13.88 19.67
CA LYS A 191 1.29 13.80 19.34
C LYS A 191 0.96 12.56 18.48
N GLN A 192 1.77 12.27 17.48
CA GLN A 192 1.58 11.07 16.64
C GLN A 192 1.83 9.78 17.41
N LEU A 193 2.84 9.77 18.29
CA LEU A 193 3.10 8.63 19.18
C LEU A 193 1.95 8.41 20.18
N ASP A 194 1.32 9.50 20.66
CA ASP A 194 0.19 9.42 21.60
C ASP A 194 -1.10 8.89 20.95
N GLN A 195 -1.22 8.97 19.64
CA GLN A 195 -2.32 8.40 18.87
C GLN A 195 -2.18 6.88 18.63
N LEU A 196 -0.98 6.33 18.83
CA LEU A 196 -0.73 4.91 18.68
C LEU A 196 -1.25 4.11 19.88
N LEU A 197 -1.52 2.84 19.65
CA LEU A 197 -1.76 1.88 20.73
C LEU A 197 -0.59 1.88 21.71
N PRO A 198 -0.83 1.74 23.02
CA PRO A 198 0.23 1.79 24.03
C PRO A 198 1.38 0.82 23.77
N GLU A 199 1.08 -0.40 23.33
CA GLU A 199 2.08 -1.43 23.03
C GLU A 199 2.89 -1.07 21.79
N LEU A 200 2.24 -0.50 20.76
CA LEU A 200 2.90 -0.03 19.54
C LEU A 200 3.79 1.17 19.82
N LYS A 201 3.34 2.09 20.67
CA LYS A 201 4.15 3.22 21.16
C LYS A 201 5.39 2.73 21.90
N LEU A 202 5.25 1.73 22.79
CA LEU A 202 6.39 1.13 23.50
C LEU A 202 7.37 0.47 22.52
N LEU A 203 6.87 -0.25 21.52
CA LEU A 203 7.71 -0.82 20.47
C LEU A 203 8.51 0.26 19.75
N PHE A 204 7.87 1.37 19.37
CA PHE A 204 8.50 2.48 18.66
C PHE A 204 9.54 3.23 19.51
N LEU A 205 9.30 3.34 20.80
CA LEU A 205 10.27 3.94 21.72
C LEU A 205 11.48 3.03 22.03
N ALA A 206 11.38 1.74 21.71
CA ALA A 206 12.46 0.76 21.92
C ALA A 206 13.37 0.58 20.67
N ILE A 207 12.97 1.10 19.52
CA ILE A 207 13.75 1.10 18.28
C ILE A 207 14.76 2.26 18.29
#